data_e43fef820e749e8addbb6e03c2457d3e
#
_entry.id   e43fef820e749e8addbb6e03c2457d3e
#
_cell.length_a   1.000
_cell.length_b   1.000
_cell.length_c   1.000
_cell.angle_alpha   90.00
_cell.angle_beta   90.00
_cell.angle_gamma   90.00
#
_symmetry.space_group_name_H-M   'P 1'
#
loop_
_entity.id
_entity.type
_entity.pdbx_description
1 polymer ?
#
loop_
_entity_poly.entity_id
_entity_poly.type
_entity_poly.pdbx_seq_one_letter_code
_entity_poly.pdbx_strand_id
1 'polypeptide(L)'
;ILKTSGATYSILSKKDILDKINGIKNMFPSDWKLPNVYLLHGDLTDEEMNYLYNHPKVKAMVSFTHGEGYGRPLQEATMVGLPVMVSGWSGHIDFLNQHESLLVPGKLEKVPQSQVWENIIIPESSWFNIDTNSAYQGFNMLHNNIKKYQSQAKSLMYTNRNKFTLEKMTQKLDEIVNNYTSDMPQQVELQLPKLKKVKESV
;
A
#
# COMPACT_ATOMS: atom_id res chain seq x y z
N ILE A 1 -7.96 14.61 -5.58
CA ILE A 1 -6.51 14.73 -5.87
C ILE A 1 -6.05 13.40 -6.43
N LEU A 2 -5.36 13.43 -7.58
CA LEU A 2 -4.65 12.29 -8.14
C LEU A 2 -3.16 12.45 -7.79
N LYS A 3 -2.67 11.66 -6.84
CA LYS A 3 -1.24 11.63 -6.48
C LYS A 3 -0.54 10.60 -7.34
N THR A 4 0.47 11.03 -8.06
CA THR A 4 1.25 10.17 -8.95
C THR A 4 2.73 10.49 -8.83
N SER A 5 3.56 9.48 -9.07
CA SER A 5 4.99 9.65 -9.32
C SER A 5 5.34 8.89 -10.59
N GLY A 6 6.34 9.35 -11.32
CA GLY A 6 6.83 8.66 -12.53
C GLY A 6 8.13 7.94 -12.24
N ALA A 7 8.32 6.77 -12.82
CA ALA A 7 9.58 6.01 -12.68
C ALA A 7 10.81 6.77 -13.23
N THR A 8 10.60 7.78 -14.09
CA THR A 8 11.66 8.49 -14.80
C THR A 8 11.81 9.96 -14.44
N TYR A 9 11.02 10.49 -13.50
CA TYR A 9 10.99 11.92 -13.11
C TYR A 9 10.93 12.90 -14.31
N SER A 10 10.36 12.45 -15.43
CA SER A 10 10.30 13.25 -16.64
C SER A 10 9.13 14.24 -16.62
N ILE A 11 9.35 15.46 -17.10
CA ILE A 11 8.29 16.44 -17.35
C ILE A 11 7.25 15.87 -18.34
N LEU A 12 7.68 15.01 -19.25
CA LEU A 12 6.80 14.33 -20.20
C LEU A 12 5.78 13.43 -19.49
N SER A 13 6.17 12.75 -18.41
CA SER A 13 5.25 11.90 -17.63
C SER A 13 4.06 12.70 -17.08
N LYS A 14 4.30 13.93 -16.62
CA LYS A 14 3.21 14.81 -16.14
C LYS A 14 2.27 15.18 -17.29
N LYS A 15 2.82 15.51 -18.46
CA LYS A 15 2.01 15.86 -19.63
C LYS A 15 1.16 14.68 -20.08
N ASP A 16 1.74 13.49 -20.18
CA ASP A 16 1.05 12.26 -20.58
C ASP A 16 -0.14 11.95 -19.64
N ILE A 17 0.03 12.16 -18.33
CA ILE A 17 -1.04 11.98 -17.36
C ILE A 17 -2.16 13.01 -17.57
N LEU A 18 -1.79 14.28 -17.77
CA LEU A 18 -2.77 15.33 -18.05
C LEU A 18 -3.54 15.08 -19.34
N ASP A 19 -2.86 14.65 -20.40
CA ASP A 19 -3.47 14.30 -21.68
C ASP A 19 -4.45 13.13 -21.52
N LYS A 20 -4.10 12.10 -20.75
CA LYS A 20 -5.00 10.99 -20.40
C LYS A 20 -6.24 11.47 -19.62
N ILE A 21 -6.05 12.34 -18.60
CA ILE A 21 -7.18 12.91 -17.85
C ILE A 21 -8.11 13.69 -18.76
N ASN A 22 -7.55 14.53 -19.63
CA ASN A 22 -8.33 15.30 -20.59
C ASN A 22 -9.03 14.41 -21.62
N GLY A 23 -8.35 13.38 -22.13
CA GLY A 23 -8.92 12.37 -23.01
C GLY A 23 -10.15 11.71 -22.39
N ILE A 24 -10.05 11.27 -21.13
CA ILE A 24 -11.17 10.67 -20.40
C ILE A 24 -12.30 11.69 -20.24
N LYS A 25 -12.02 12.94 -19.86
CA LYS A 25 -13.05 13.98 -19.73
C LYS A 25 -13.79 14.25 -21.04
N ASN A 26 -13.08 14.23 -22.16
CA ASN A 26 -13.65 14.47 -23.48
C ASN A 26 -14.54 13.32 -23.99
N MET A 27 -14.53 12.16 -23.32
CA MET A 27 -15.46 11.06 -23.63
C MET A 27 -16.88 11.29 -23.11
N PHE A 28 -17.08 12.28 -22.24
CA PHE A 28 -18.38 12.62 -21.68
C PHE A 28 -19.02 13.80 -22.42
N PRO A 29 -20.34 13.89 -22.43
CA PRO A 29 -21.04 15.05 -23.00
C PRO A 29 -20.58 16.36 -22.36
N SER A 30 -20.47 17.41 -23.18
CA SER A 30 -19.94 18.71 -22.73
C SER A 30 -20.82 19.43 -21.71
N ASP A 31 -22.10 19.07 -21.64
CA ASP A 31 -23.08 19.58 -20.67
C ASP A 31 -23.00 18.87 -19.31
N TRP A 32 -22.22 17.79 -19.19
CA TRP A 32 -22.04 17.07 -17.93
C TRP A 32 -21.10 17.82 -17.00
N LYS A 33 -21.52 18.01 -15.76
CA LYS A 33 -20.68 18.56 -14.71
C LYS A 33 -19.76 17.48 -14.14
N LEU A 34 -18.58 17.38 -14.70
CA LEU A 34 -17.56 16.44 -14.23
C LEU A 34 -16.86 16.95 -12.95
N PRO A 35 -16.34 16.05 -12.12
CA PRO A 35 -15.57 16.44 -10.94
C PRO A 35 -14.25 17.11 -11.33
N ASN A 36 -13.78 18.02 -10.47
CA ASN A 36 -12.45 18.57 -10.59
C ASN A 36 -11.40 17.50 -10.25
N VAL A 37 -10.43 17.35 -11.13
CA VAL A 37 -9.27 16.48 -10.91
C VAL A 37 -8.03 17.36 -10.74
N TYR A 38 -7.39 17.25 -9.58
CA TYR A 38 -6.14 17.96 -9.24
C TYR A 38 -5.00 16.95 -9.29
N LEU A 39 -4.06 17.16 -10.21
CA LEU A 39 -2.88 16.31 -10.33
C LEU A 39 -1.78 16.80 -9.40
N LEU A 40 -1.37 15.96 -8.46
CA LEU A 40 -0.21 16.14 -7.62
C LEU A 40 0.86 15.14 -8.09
N HIS A 41 1.72 15.59 -9.01
CA HIS A 41 2.74 14.76 -9.64
C HIS A 41 4.14 15.07 -9.09
N GLY A 42 4.91 14.04 -8.81
CA GLY A 42 6.26 14.11 -8.27
C GLY A 42 6.37 13.43 -6.91
N ASP A 43 7.57 13.41 -6.36
CA ASP A 43 7.80 12.86 -5.04
C ASP A 43 7.46 13.87 -3.97
N LEU A 44 7.00 13.37 -2.86
CA LEU A 44 6.76 14.11 -1.63
C LEU A 44 7.60 13.49 -0.52
N THR A 45 8.08 14.32 0.40
CA THR A 45 8.70 13.81 1.62
C THR A 45 7.68 13.10 2.52
N ASP A 46 8.17 12.37 3.50
CA ASP A 46 7.28 11.69 4.46
C ASP A 46 6.43 12.71 5.24
N GLU A 47 6.96 13.89 5.55
CA GLU A 47 6.25 14.99 6.21
C GLU A 47 5.15 15.56 5.30
N GLU A 48 5.44 15.76 4.01
CA GLU A 48 4.47 16.25 3.03
C GLU A 48 3.36 15.24 2.79
N MET A 49 3.68 13.94 2.72
CA MET A 49 2.70 12.87 2.63
C MET A 49 1.83 12.82 3.88
N ASN A 50 2.43 12.90 5.06
CA ASN A 50 1.68 12.94 6.32
C ASN A 50 0.77 14.18 6.39
N TYR A 51 1.24 15.34 5.93
CA TYR A 51 0.41 16.55 5.83
C TYR A 51 -0.78 16.34 4.87
N LEU A 52 -0.54 15.70 3.72
CA LEU A 52 -1.59 15.40 2.75
C LEU A 52 -2.67 14.50 3.35
N TYR A 53 -2.28 13.41 4.01
CA TYR A 53 -3.23 12.50 4.65
C TYR A 53 -4.05 13.15 5.77
N ASN A 54 -3.45 14.06 6.53
CA ASN A 54 -4.10 14.78 7.63
C ASN A 54 -4.83 16.06 7.18
N HIS A 55 -4.74 16.43 5.89
CA HIS A 55 -5.31 17.68 5.42
C HIS A 55 -6.84 17.69 5.57
N PRO A 56 -7.47 18.72 6.16
CA PRO A 56 -8.89 18.72 6.52
C PRO A 56 -9.84 18.62 5.31
N LYS A 57 -9.39 18.95 4.11
CA LYS A 57 -10.16 18.78 2.88
C LYS A 57 -10.02 17.39 2.27
N VAL A 58 -9.04 16.61 2.65
CA VAL A 58 -8.90 15.20 2.24
C VAL A 58 -9.80 14.36 3.13
N LYS A 59 -10.75 13.66 2.55
CA LYS A 59 -11.79 12.95 3.29
C LYS A 59 -11.67 11.44 3.22
N ALA A 60 -11.02 10.94 2.20
CA ALA A 60 -10.76 9.52 2.01
C ALA A 60 -9.59 9.31 1.06
N MET A 61 -8.95 8.16 1.17
CA MET A 61 -8.03 7.62 0.17
C MET A 61 -8.74 6.55 -0.65
N VAL A 62 -8.55 6.59 -1.97
CA VAL A 62 -9.09 5.60 -2.89
C VAL A 62 -7.96 5.04 -3.74
N SER A 63 -7.87 3.72 -3.83
CA SER A 63 -6.89 3.03 -4.66
C SER A 63 -7.49 1.73 -5.21
N PHE A 64 -7.48 1.58 -6.52
CA PHE A 64 -7.98 0.40 -7.22
C PHE A 64 -6.85 -0.28 -7.99
N THR A 65 -5.76 -0.54 -7.31
CA THR A 65 -4.63 -1.29 -7.87
C THR A 65 -5.04 -2.72 -8.18
N HIS A 66 -4.41 -3.30 -9.18
CA HIS A 66 -4.62 -4.70 -9.56
C HIS A 66 -4.00 -5.69 -8.55
N GLY A 67 -3.17 -5.20 -7.66
CA GLY A 67 -2.53 -5.94 -6.57
C GLY A 67 -1.49 -5.07 -5.86
N GLU A 68 -1.28 -5.36 -4.60
CA GLU A 68 -0.29 -4.71 -3.76
C GLU A 68 0.52 -5.78 -3.03
N GLY A 69 1.83 -5.65 -2.99
CA GLY A 69 2.64 -6.52 -2.14
C GLY A 69 2.26 -6.37 -0.67
N TYR A 70 2.20 -5.13 -0.22
CA TYR A 70 1.75 -4.77 1.13
C TYR A 70 0.76 -3.58 1.12
N GLY A 71 1.05 -2.55 0.34
CA GLY A 71 0.22 -1.34 0.27
C GLY A 71 0.60 -0.29 1.33
N ARG A 72 1.91 0.03 1.45
CA ARG A 72 2.40 1.00 2.44
C ARG A 72 1.61 2.33 2.45
N PRO A 73 1.29 2.96 1.31
CA PRO A 73 0.50 4.19 1.32
C PRO A 73 -0.90 4.02 1.91
N LEU A 74 -1.50 2.85 1.73
CA LEU A 74 -2.81 2.52 2.32
C LEU A 74 -2.70 2.38 3.83
N GLN A 75 -1.66 1.70 4.31
CA GLN A 75 -1.41 1.59 5.74
C GLN A 75 -1.17 2.96 6.37
N GLU A 76 -0.34 3.81 5.77
CA GLU A 76 -0.08 5.17 6.23
C GLU A 76 -1.38 5.98 6.35
N ALA A 77 -2.28 5.89 5.36
CA ALA A 77 -3.60 6.52 5.43
C ALA A 77 -4.44 6.00 6.60
N THR A 78 -4.41 4.69 6.88
CA THR A 78 -5.12 4.14 8.04
C THR A 78 -4.52 4.60 9.37
N MET A 79 -3.19 4.78 9.45
CA MET A 79 -2.50 5.24 10.66
C MET A 79 -2.89 6.67 11.10
N VAL A 80 -3.44 7.47 10.19
CA VAL A 80 -3.97 8.81 10.49
C VAL A 80 -5.50 8.84 10.62
N GLY A 81 -6.16 7.69 10.50
CA GLY A 81 -7.61 7.59 10.60
C GLY A 81 -8.35 8.12 9.37
N LEU A 82 -7.70 8.11 8.20
CA LEU A 82 -8.33 8.47 6.94
C LEU A 82 -9.13 7.27 6.41
N PRO A 83 -10.42 7.44 6.07
CA PRO A 83 -11.20 6.40 5.41
C PRO A 83 -10.53 5.91 4.14
N VAL A 84 -10.51 4.59 3.92
CA VAL A 84 -9.94 3.99 2.71
C VAL A 84 -11.00 3.20 1.95
N MET A 85 -10.95 3.33 0.60
CA MET A 85 -11.73 2.54 -0.34
C MET A 85 -10.79 1.92 -1.36
N VAL A 86 -10.71 0.60 -1.38
CA VAL A 86 -9.66 -0.12 -2.13
C VAL A 86 -10.20 -1.39 -2.76
N SER A 87 -9.44 -1.95 -3.71
CA SER A 87 -9.70 -3.30 -4.22
C SER A 87 -9.67 -4.32 -3.06
N GLY A 88 -10.66 -5.20 -2.99
CA GLY A 88 -10.81 -6.18 -1.91
C GLY A 88 -9.92 -7.42 -2.06
N TRP A 89 -8.67 -7.24 -2.50
CA TRP A 89 -7.76 -8.35 -2.78
C TRP A 89 -6.29 -7.95 -2.64
N SER A 90 -5.43 -8.87 -2.29
CA SER A 90 -3.96 -8.74 -2.21
C SER A 90 -3.46 -8.31 -0.83
N GLY A 91 -2.16 -7.98 -0.69
CA GLY A 91 -1.46 -7.84 0.59
C GLY A 91 -2.03 -6.80 1.56
N HIS A 92 -2.73 -5.80 1.08
CA HIS A 92 -3.31 -4.78 1.97
C HIS A 92 -4.53 -5.25 2.77
N ILE A 93 -5.14 -6.38 2.44
CA ILE A 93 -6.24 -6.95 3.24
C ILE A 93 -5.76 -7.49 4.60
N ASP A 94 -4.44 -7.62 4.81
CA ASP A 94 -3.89 -8.04 6.11
C ASP A 94 -4.13 -7.00 7.21
N PHE A 95 -4.20 -5.73 6.84
CA PHE A 95 -4.44 -4.63 7.79
C PHE A 95 -5.75 -3.86 7.53
N LEU A 96 -6.52 -4.26 6.51
CA LEU A 96 -7.85 -3.72 6.20
C LEU A 96 -8.92 -4.79 6.43
N ASN A 97 -10.09 -4.37 6.89
CA ASN A 97 -11.24 -5.26 7.05
C ASN A 97 -12.51 -4.60 6.54
N GLN A 98 -13.52 -5.43 6.24
CA GLN A 98 -14.79 -4.97 5.65
C GLN A 98 -15.65 -4.12 6.60
N HIS A 99 -15.38 -4.15 7.92
CA HIS A 99 -16.17 -3.40 8.89
C HIS A 99 -15.70 -1.96 9.03
N GLU A 100 -14.41 -1.72 8.77
CA GLU A 100 -13.74 -0.44 9.01
C GLU A 100 -13.21 0.20 7.71
N SER A 101 -13.29 -0.54 6.58
CA SER A 101 -12.82 -0.10 5.26
C SER A 101 -13.84 -0.44 4.18
N LEU A 102 -13.79 0.25 3.05
CA LEU A 102 -14.57 -0.09 1.86
C LEU A 102 -13.71 -0.96 0.93
N LEU A 103 -13.90 -2.27 1.04
CA LEU A 103 -13.27 -3.25 0.15
C LEU A 103 -14.18 -3.48 -1.05
N VAL A 104 -13.74 -3.03 -2.22
CA VAL A 104 -14.49 -3.16 -3.47
C VAL A 104 -14.28 -4.56 -4.03
N PRO A 105 -15.36 -5.33 -4.26
CA PRO A 105 -15.27 -6.66 -4.84
C PRO A 105 -14.80 -6.62 -6.30
N GLY A 106 -14.34 -7.75 -6.78
CA GLY A 106 -13.87 -7.92 -8.14
C GLY A 106 -13.51 -9.37 -8.42
N LYS A 107 -12.75 -9.60 -9.48
CA LYS A 107 -12.31 -10.94 -9.89
C LYS A 107 -10.89 -10.90 -10.47
N LEU A 108 -10.20 -12.03 -10.41
CA LEU A 108 -8.97 -12.23 -11.12
C LEU A 108 -9.26 -12.48 -12.61
N GLU A 109 -8.63 -11.71 -13.46
CA GLU A 109 -8.72 -11.81 -14.91
C GLU A 109 -7.32 -11.89 -15.51
N LYS A 110 -7.19 -12.56 -16.65
CA LYS A 110 -5.93 -12.60 -17.38
C LYS A 110 -5.51 -11.20 -17.77
N VAL A 111 -4.21 -10.95 -17.69
CA VAL A 111 -3.63 -9.69 -18.16
C VAL A 111 -3.90 -9.52 -19.67
N PRO A 112 -4.48 -8.39 -20.10
CA PRO A 112 -4.66 -8.12 -21.52
C PRO A 112 -3.32 -8.09 -22.25
N GLN A 113 -3.26 -8.62 -23.47
CA GLN A 113 -2.01 -8.65 -24.26
C GLN A 113 -1.37 -7.27 -24.44
N SER A 114 -2.17 -6.21 -24.49
CA SER A 114 -1.70 -4.82 -24.60
C SER A 114 -0.98 -4.30 -23.36
N GLN A 115 -1.07 -5.02 -22.24
CA GLN A 115 -0.44 -4.67 -20.95
C GLN A 115 0.70 -5.62 -20.57
N VAL A 116 0.97 -6.60 -21.43
CA VAL A 116 2.11 -7.49 -21.25
C VAL A 116 3.39 -6.69 -21.39
N TRP A 117 4.28 -6.86 -20.43
CA TRP A 117 5.59 -6.25 -20.41
C TRP A 117 6.63 -7.36 -20.16
N GLU A 118 7.44 -7.61 -21.15
CA GLU A 118 8.42 -8.70 -21.14
C GLU A 118 9.22 -8.74 -19.82
N ASN A 119 9.28 -9.91 -19.22
CA ASN A 119 9.94 -10.19 -17.92
C ASN A 119 9.39 -9.46 -16.69
N ILE A 120 8.31 -8.66 -16.83
CA ILE A 120 7.68 -7.94 -15.71
C ILE A 120 6.22 -8.34 -15.56
N ILE A 121 5.43 -8.23 -16.62
CA ILE A 121 4.02 -8.65 -16.65
C ILE A 121 3.88 -9.73 -17.72
N ILE A 122 3.94 -10.98 -17.29
CA ILE A 122 3.89 -12.14 -18.20
C ILE A 122 2.47 -12.44 -18.67
N PRO A 123 2.29 -12.97 -19.90
CA PRO A 123 0.97 -13.21 -20.49
C PRO A 123 0.09 -14.18 -19.71
N GLU A 124 0.72 -15.11 -18.97
CA GLU A 124 0.03 -16.14 -18.18
C GLU A 124 -0.48 -15.61 -16.84
N SER A 125 -0.02 -14.43 -16.42
CA SER A 125 -0.42 -13.84 -15.15
C SER A 125 -1.85 -13.33 -15.17
N SER A 126 -2.40 -13.19 -13.98
CA SER A 126 -3.71 -12.60 -13.74
C SER A 126 -3.59 -11.46 -12.74
N TRP A 127 -4.45 -10.49 -12.87
CA TRP A 127 -4.57 -9.39 -11.94
C TRP A 127 -6.01 -9.18 -11.50
N PHE A 128 -6.19 -8.49 -10.40
CA PHE A 128 -7.52 -8.24 -9.86
C PHE A 128 -8.16 -7.02 -10.53
N ASN A 129 -9.33 -7.22 -11.13
CA ASN A 129 -10.18 -6.17 -11.64
C ASN A 129 -11.38 -5.97 -10.73
N ILE A 130 -11.57 -4.75 -10.26
CA ILE A 130 -12.71 -4.38 -9.43
C ILE A 130 -14.02 -4.40 -10.24
N ASP A 131 -15.12 -4.66 -9.55
CA ASP A 131 -16.46 -4.40 -10.09
C ASP A 131 -16.72 -2.88 -10.07
N THR A 132 -16.87 -2.29 -11.27
CA THR A 132 -17.04 -0.84 -11.44
C THR A 132 -18.35 -0.33 -10.86
N ASN A 133 -19.43 -1.14 -10.86
CA ASN A 133 -20.70 -0.75 -10.26
C ASN A 133 -20.58 -0.70 -8.74
N SER A 134 -19.91 -1.67 -8.13
CA SER A 134 -19.62 -1.67 -6.70
C SER A 134 -18.71 -0.49 -6.32
N ALA A 135 -17.72 -0.15 -7.14
CA ALA A 135 -16.89 1.04 -6.93
C ALA A 135 -17.72 2.34 -6.97
N TYR A 136 -18.62 2.47 -7.95
CA TYR A 136 -19.54 3.61 -8.03
C TYR A 136 -20.44 3.71 -6.80
N GLN A 137 -21.04 2.60 -6.37
CA GLN A 137 -21.82 2.55 -5.14
C GLN A 137 -20.99 2.92 -3.91
N GLY A 138 -19.74 2.43 -3.85
CA GLY A 138 -18.80 2.77 -2.80
C GLY A 138 -18.53 4.27 -2.70
N PHE A 139 -18.34 4.96 -3.83
CA PHE A 139 -18.20 6.42 -3.86
C PHE A 139 -19.45 7.12 -3.31
N ASN A 140 -20.64 6.69 -3.73
CA ASN A 140 -21.90 7.27 -3.24
C ASN A 140 -22.07 7.03 -1.72
N MET A 141 -21.76 5.83 -1.24
CA MET A 141 -21.82 5.50 0.18
C MET A 141 -20.84 6.35 0.99
N LEU A 142 -19.61 6.50 0.50
CA LEU A 142 -18.57 7.29 1.14
C LEU A 142 -18.96 8.78 1.20
N HIS A 143 -19.46 9.33 0.09
CA HIS A 143 -19.92 10.72 0.01
C HIS A 143 -21.08 11.00 0.96
N ASN A 144 -22.10 10.15 0.93
CA ASN A 144 -23.34 10.37 1.71
C ASN A 144 -23.18 10.08 3.20
N ASN A 145 -22.21 9.24 3.58
CA ASN A 145 -22.03 8.78 4.95
C ASN A 145 -20.63 9.01 5.51
N ILE A 146 -19.97 10.07 5.08
CA ILE A 146 -18.54 10.32 5.40
C ILE A 146 -18.25 10.28 6.90
N LYS A 147 -19.14 10.80 7.76
CA LYS A 147 -18.97 10.77 9.23
C LYS A 147 -18.92 9.36 9.80
N LYS A 148 -19.73 8.44 9.26
CA LYS A 148 -19.70 7.02 9.61
C LYS A 148 -18.35 6.42 9.28
N TYR A 149 -17.87 6.61 8.04
CA TYR A 149 -16.59 6.06 7.60
C TYR A 149 -15.40 6.67 8.34
N GLN A 150 -15.46 7.95 8.70
CA GLN A 150 -14.45 8.57 9.56
C GLN A 150 -14.41 7.95 10.97
N SER A 151 -15.57 7.60 11.54
CA SER A 151 -15.62 6.89 12.82
C SER A 151 -15.02 5.49 12.72
N GLN A 152 -15.36 4.75 11.67
CA GLN A 152 -14.81 3.41 11.40
C GLN A 152 -13.30 3.46 11.15
N ALA A 153 -12.82 4.44 10.36
CA ALA A 153 -11.39 4.63 10.11
C ALA A 153 -10.61 4.98 11.38
N LYS A 154 -11.20 5.67 12.35
CA LYS A 154 -10.58 5.89 13.65
C LYS A 154 -10.43 4.59 14.44
N SER A 155 -11.41 3.71 14.41
CA SER A 155 -11.31 2.38 15.03
C SER A 155 -10.18 1.57 14.38
N LEU A 156 -10.12 1.54 13.06
CA LEU A 156 -9.04 0.90 12.32
C LEU A 156 -7.66 1.48 12.66
N MET A 157 -7.57 2.81 12.78
CA MET A 157 -6.35 3.50 13.19
C MET A 157 -5.82 2.96 14.52
N TYR A 158 -6.68 2.84 15.53
CA TYR A 158 -6.27 2.30 16.85
C TYR A 158 -5.79 0.85 16.73
N THR A 159 -6.50 0.03 15.96
CA THR A 159 -6.11 -1.37 15.72
C THR A 159 -4.75 -1.45 15.05
N ASN A 160 -4.55 -0.70 13.97
CA ASN A 160 -3.33 -0.75 13.17
C ASN A 160 -2.13 -0.17 13.91
N ARG A 161 -2.30 0.94 14.64
CA ARG A 161 -1.24 1.52 15.50
C ARG A 161 -0.76 0.59 16.61
N ASN A 162 -1.60 -0.35 17.05
CA ASN A 162 -1.21 -1.34 18.06
C ASN A 162 -0.63 -2.64 17.47
N LYS A 163 -1.02 -3.01 16.25
CA LYS A 163 -0.63 -4.28 15.63
C LYS A 163 0.58 -4.17 14.70
N PHE A 164 0.72 -3.04 14.00
CA PHE A 164 1.72 -2.87 12.94
C PHE A 164 2.79 -1.84 13.31
N THR A 165 3.31 -1.94 14.54
CA THR A 165 4.46 -1.16 14.98
C THR A 165 5.77 -1.88 14.68
N LEU A 166 6.88 -1.15 14.61
CA LEU A 166 8.22 -1.72 14.47
C LEU A 166 8.51 -2.72 15.60
N GLU A 167 8.13 -2.39 16.83
CA GLU A 167 8.29 -3.27 17.99
C GLU A 167 7.57 -4.62 17.80
N LYS A 168 6.29 -4.58 17.36
CA LYS A 168 5.52 -5.81 17.10
C LYS A 168 6.08 -6.62 15.95
N MET A 169 6.59 -5.97 14.91
CA MET A 169 7.24 -6.65 13.80
C MET A 169 8.55 -7.31 14.24
N THR A 170 9.34 -6.62 15.07
CA THR A 170 10.57 -7.17 15.64
C THR A 170 10.27 -8.39 16.52
N GLN A 171 9.30 -8.29 17.43
CA GLN A 171 8.87 -9.43 18.26
C GLN A 171 8.47 -10.64 17.42
N LYS A 172 7.67 -10.41 16.36
CA LYS A 172 7.24 -11.48 15.47
C LYS A 172 8.39 -12.09 14.67
N LEU A 173 9.33 -11.28 14.23
CA LEU A 173 10.54 -11.77 13.56
C LEU A 173 11.39 -12.62 14.51
N ASP A 174 11.59 -12.17 15.73
CA ASP A 174 12.32 -12.91 16.76
C ASP A 174 11.66 -14.27 17.06
N GLU A 175 10.33 -14.31 17.18
CA GLU A 175 9.58 -15.55 17.33
C GLU A 175 9.82 -16.52 16.15
N ILE A 176 9.74 -16.00 14.91
CA ILE A 176 9.96 -16.81 13.70
C ILE A 176 11.41 -17.34 13.69
N VAL A 177 12.39 -16.46 13.88
CA VAL A 177 13.80 -16.85 13.89
C VAL A 177 14.05 -17.92 14.96
N ASN A 178 13.61 -17.69 16.20
CA ASN A 178 13.80 -18.64 17.29
C ASN A 178 13.16 -20.01 16.99
N ASN A 179 11.96 -20.03 16.42
CA ASN A 179 11.26 -21.28 16.07
C ASN A 179 12.00 -22.10 15.00
N TYR A 180 12.66 -21.44 14.05
CA TYR A 180 13.36 -22.13 12.96
C TYR A 180 14.86 -22.33 13.18
N THR A 181 15.45 -21.65 14.19
CA THR A 181 16.88 -21.76 14.48
C THR A 181 17.18 -22.46 15.83
N SER A 182 16.13 -22.84 16.57
CA SER A 182 16.29 -23.53 17.87
C SER A 182 17.17 -24.79 17.79
N ASP A 183 17.10 -25.51 16.67
CA ASP A 183 17.82 -26.75 16.45
C ASP A 183 19.17 -26.55 15.70
N MET A 184 19.53 -25.31 15.38
CA MET A 184 20.81 -25.03 14.75
C MET A 184 21.95 -25.11 15.80
N PRO A 185 23.08 -25.75 15.45
CA PRO A 185 24.22 -25.78 16.32
C PRO A 185 24.68 -24.37 16.66
N GLN A 186 24.68 -24.01 17.91
CA GLN A 186 25.24 -22.73 18.32
C GLN A 186 26.76 -22.76 18.12
N GLN A 187 27.29 -21.66 17.60
CA GLN A 187 28.73 -21.51 17.40
C GLN A 187 29.41 -21.53 18.78
N VAL A 188 30.12 -22.62 19.07
CA VAL A 188 30.89 -22.72 20.30
C VAL A 188 32.14 -21.85 20.16
N GLU A 189 32.33 -20.90 21.06
CA GLU A 189 33.61 -20.17 21.13
C GLU A 189 34.75 -21.16 21.32
N LEU A 190 35.63 -21.25 20.34
CA LEU A 190 36.84 -22.03 20.42
C LEU A 190 37.76 -21.42 21.47
N GLN A 191 37.75 -21.97 22.67
CA GLN A 191 38.77 -21.66 23.67
C GLN A 191 40.08 -22.37 23.29
N LEU A 192 40.96 -21.64 22.63
CA LEU A 192 42.30 -22.14 22.33
C LEU A 192 43.04 -22.46 23.68
N PRO A 193 43.67 -23.64 23.79
CA PRO A 193 44.43 -23.98 24.97
C PRO A 193 45.59 -23.00 25.16
N LYS A 194 45.72 -22.47 26.36
CA LYS A 194 46.87 -21.61 26.73
C LYS A 194 48.16 -22.38 26.54
N LEU A 195 49.04 -21.91 25.64
CA LEU A 195 50.40 -22.47 25.49
C LEU A 195 51.16 -22.39 26.79
N LYS A 196 51.60 -23.51 27.30
CA LYS A 196 52.56 -23.57 28.44
C LYS A 196 53.95 -23.21 27.94
N LYS A 197 54.62 -22.22 28.57
CA LYS A 197 56.03 -21.95 28.31
C LYS A 197 56.82 -23.19 28.65
N VAL A 198 57.58 -23.70 27.69
CA VAL A 198 58.59 -24.75 27.92
C VAL A 198 59.74 -24.10 28.75
N LYS A 199 60.04 -24.65 29.90
CA LYS A 199 61.26 -24.25 30.66
C LYS A 199 62.43 -24.70 29.84
N GLU A 200 63.32 -23.80 29.46
CA GLU A 200 64.61 -24.13 28.94
C GLU A 200 65.37 -24.78 30.09
N SER A 201 65.79 -26.03 29.92
CA SER A 201 66.77 -26.73 30.79
C SER A 201 68.16 -26.30 30.38
N VAL A 202 68.88 -25.60 31.26
CA VAL A 202 70.29 -25.29 31.14
C VAL A 202 71.10 -26.56 31.40
#